data_b7e611562f03f5f4d04a312276ee2193
#
_entry.id   b7e611562f03f5f4d04a312276ee2193
#
_cell.length_a   1.000
_cell.length_b   1.000
_cell.length_c   1.000
_cell.angle_alpha   90.00
_cell.angle_beta   90.00
_cell.angle_gamma   90.00
#
_symmetry.space_group_name_H-M   'P 1'
#
loop_
_entity.id
_entity.type
_entity.pdbx_description
1 polymer ?
#
loop_
_entity_poly.entity_id
_entity_poly.type
_entity_poly.pdbx_seq_one_letter_code
_entity_poly.pdbx_strand_id
1 'polypeptide(L)'
;MKLKAVFFDMDGLVLDTEKLYTRFWQEAGQAMGYPMTKEHALGMRSLNREAGLAKMQSYFGESVNYDGTRQKRIELMEAFIQKEGVEVKPGLEILLHYLKEHGIKTAITTSSPIERTISYLSMVGLEHSFDKLITGYMVKKGKPEPDIYLYASQQFGFEPSECMVLEDSPAGITAAYRAGCYPVMIPDQDEPTEEIEKMLFAKVKSLDLVVELLKKEAE
;
A
#
# COMPACT_ATOMS: atom_id res chain seq x y z
N MET A 1 8.87 -23.28 -4.43
CA MET A 1 8.73 -22.40 -3.24
C MET A 1 7.65 -22.95 -2.31
N LYS A 2 7.86 -22.97 -0.96
CA LYS A 2 6.81 -23.42 -0.01
C LYS A 2 6.10 -22.19 0.57
N LEU A 3 5.23 -21.59 -0.24
CA LEU A 3 4.46 -20.41 0.15
C LEU A 3 3.33 -20.80 1.11
N LYS A 4 3.22 -20.09 2.24
CA LYS A 4 2.17 -20.28 3.25
C LYS A 4 1.25 -19.08 3.42
N ALA A 5 1.73 -17.88 3.14
CA ALA A 5 0.93 -16.67 3.24
C ALA A 5 1.28 -15.65 2.15
N VAL A 6 0.27 -14.83 1.82
CA VAL A 6 0.41 -13.64 0.98
C VAL A 6 -0.08 -12.43 1.76
N PHE A 7 0.78 -11.42 1.88
CA PHE A 7 0.47 -10.16 2.53
C PHE A 7 0.26 -9.09 1.46
N PHE A 8 -0.84 -8.37 1.58
CA PHE A 8 -1.28 -7.37 0.62
C PHE A 8 -1.14 -5.98 1.22
N ASP A 9 -0.45 -5.07 0.57
CA ASP A 9 -0.73 -3.67 0.86
C ASP A 9 -2.19 -3.33 0.52
N MET A 10 -2.69 -2.20 1.00
CA MET A 10 -4.07 -1.80 0.74
C MET A 10 -4.17 -0.67 -0.28
N ASP A 11 -3.52 0.44 0.01
CA ASP A 11 -3.65 1.68 -0.76
C ASP A 11 -2.82 1.62 -2.04
N GLY A 12 -3.44 1.63 -3.21
CA GLY A 12 -2.77 1.47 -4.52
C GLY A 12 -2.66 0.02 -5.00
N LEU A 13 -2.82 -0.97 -4.10
CA LEU A 13 -2.72 -2.39 -4.45
C LEU A 13 -4.08 -3.13 -4.41
N VAL A 14 -4.77 -3.12 -3.27
CA VAL A 14 -6.10 -3.72 -3.12
C VAL A 14 -7.17 -2.72 -3.54
N LEU A 15 -7.01 -1.46 -3.10
CA LEU A 15 -7.92 -0.36 -3.40
C LEU A 15 -7.22 0.68 -4.29
N ASP A 16 -7.93 1.18 -5.30
CA ASP A 16 -7.42 2.18 -6.24
C ASP A 16 -7.47 3.61 -5.64
N THR A 17 -6.73 3.78 -4.55
CA THR A 17 -6.71 5.02 -3.76
C THR A 17 -5.59 5.99 -4.13
N GLU A 18 -4.51 5.55 -4.78
CA GLU A 18 -3.36 6.42 -5.09
C GLU A 18 -3.72 7.57 -6.04
N LYS A 19 -4.62 7.33 -7.01
CA LYS A 19 -5.17 8.41 -7.86
C LYS A 19 -5.92 9.46 -7.04
N LEU A 20 -6.60 9.04 -5.95
CA LEU A 20 -7.31 9.94 -5.04
C LEU A 20 -6.34 10.73 -4.17
N TYR A 21 -5.26 10.11 -3.67
CA TYR A 21 -4.20 10.82 -2.96
C TYR A 21 -3.62 11.96 -3.79
N THR A 22 -3.25 11.69 -5.05
CA THR A 22 -2.72 12.71 -5.97
C THR A 22 -3.73 13.85 -6.17
N ARG A 23 -4.98 13.53 -6.46
CA ARG A 23 -6.05 14.51 -6.63
C ARG A 23 -6.23 15.38 -5.39
N PHE A 24 -6.39 14.77 -4.24
CA PHE A 24 -6.73 15.49 -3.01
C PHE A 24 -5.53 16.19 -2.36
N TRP A 25 -4.28 15.78 -2.62
CA TRP A 25 -3.13 16.61 -2.29
C TRP A 25 -3.16 17.92 -3.09
N GLN A 26 -3.45 17.86 -4.39
CA GLN A 26 -3.56 19.05 -5.22
C GLN A 26 -4.69 19.97 -4.75
N GLU A 27 -5.90 19.45 -4.58
CA GLU A 27 -7.07 20.23 -4.14
C GLU A 27 -6.85 20.85 -2.74
N ALA A 28 -6.27 20.10 -1.80
CA ALA A 28 -5.97 20.59 -0.46
C ALA A 28 -4.91 21.69 -0.48
N GLY A 29 -3.83 21.51 -1.24
CA GLY A 29 -2.80 22.53 -1.41
C GLY A 29 -3.39 23.84 -1.94
N GLN A 30 -4.21 23.75 -2.99
CA GLN A 30 -4.89 24.92 -3.56
C GLN A 30 -5.85 25.59 -2.57
N ALA A 31 -6.62 24.81 -1.82
CA ALA A 31 -7.53 25.32 -0.79
C ALA A 31 -6.78 26.02 0.36
N MET A 32 -5.53 25.63 0.63
CA MET A 32 -4.65 26.26 1.61
C MET A 32 -3.82 27.43 1.04
N GLY A 33 -4.06 27.83 -0.22
CA GLY A 33 -3.40 28.96 -0.88
C GLY A 33 -2.06 28.65 -1.52
N TYR A 34 -1.66 27.38 -1.64
CA TYR A 34 -0.45 26.96 -2.36
C TYR A 34 -0.76 26.68 -3.84
N PRO A 35 0.08 27.12 -4.80
CA PRO A 35 -0.09 26.82 -6.23
C PRO A 35 0.31 25.36 -6.55
N MET A 36 -0.31 24.40 -5.84
CA MET A 36 0.01 22.97 -5.95
C MET A 36 -0.47 22.40 -7.27
N THR A 37 0.47 21.94 -8.10
CA THR A 37 0.19 21.24 -9.36
C THR A 37 0.04 19.74 -9.13
N LYS A 38 -0.34 19.02 -10.18
CA LYS A 38 -0.38 17.54 -10.16
C LYS A 38 1.00 16.95 -9.88
N GLU A 39 2.06 17.52 -10.46
CA GLU A 39 3.46 17.08 -10.26
C GLU A 39 3.89 17.27 -8.81
N HIS A 40 3.53 18.39 -8.18
CA HIS A 40 3.76 18.60 -6.75
C HIS A 40 3.04 17.55 -5.93
N ALA A 41 1.77 17.26 -6.24
CA ALA A 41 0.96 16.26 -5.53
C ALA A 41 1.52 14.83 -5.69
N LEU A 42 1.97 14.47 -6.89
CA LEU A 42 2.67 13.21 -7.15
C LEU A 42 3.92 13.07 -6.28
N GLY A 43 4.70 14.14 -6.10
CA GLY A 43 5.88 14.14 -5.24
C GLY A 43 5.59 14.08 -3.74
N MET A 44 4.33 14.21 -3.31
CA MET A 44 3.91 14.10 -1.89
C MET A 44 3.48 12.69 -1.47
N ARG A 45 3.36 11.75 -2.44
CA ARG A 45 2.88 10.39 -2.17
C ARG A 45 3.90 9.57 -1.39
N SER A 46 3.40 8.58 -0.64
CA SER A 46 4.20 7.59 0.08
C SER A 46 5.26 8.17 1.04
N LEU A 47 5.20 9.48 1.34
CA LEU A 47 6.11 10.15 2.26
C LEU A 47 5.56 10.07 3.70
N ASN A 48 6.47 9.77 4.64
CA ASN A 48 6.18 9.99 6.05
C ASN A 48 6.06 11.49 6.36
N ARG A 49 5.66 11.84 7.58
CA ARG A 49 5.42 13.24 7.97
C ARG A 49 6.65 14.14 7.77
N GLU A 50 7.82 13.66 8.17
CA GLU A 50 9.06 14.44 8.10
C GLU A 50 9.49 14.71 6.65
N ALA A 51 9.54 13.67 5.82
CA ALA A 51 9.85 13.79 4.40
C ALA A 51 8.79 14.60 3.64
N GLY A 52 7.51 14.46 3.98
CA GLY A 52 6.42 15.24 3.40
C GLY A 52 6.51 16.73 3.72
N LEU A 53 6.84 17.08 4.97
CA LEU A 53 7.09 18.47 5.36
C LEU A 53 8.27 19.05 4.57
N ALA A 54 9.42 18.36 4.57
CA ALA A 54 10.61 18.81 3.84
C ALA A 54 10.33 18.97 2.33
N LYS A 55 9.57 18.04 1.74
CA LYS A 55 9.17 18.10 0.33
C LYS A 55 8.28 19.30 0.04
N MET A 56 7.27 19.56 0.88
CA MET A 56 6.37 20.69 0.72
C MET A 56 7.11 22.01 0.90
N GLN A 57 8.05 22.08 1.86
CA GLN A 57 8.94 23.23 2.04
C GLN A 57 9.81 23.50 0.81
N SER A 58 10.32 22.45 0.17
CA SER A 58 11.12 22.60 -1.07
C SER A 58 10.30 23.18 -2.23
N TYR A 59 8.98 23.00 -2.23
CA TYR A 59 8.08 23.54 -3.25
C TYR A 59 7.59 24.96 -2.97
N PHE A 60 7.28 25.28 -1.70
CA PHE A 60 6.52 26.48 -1.35
C PHE A 60 7.17 27.32 -0.25
N GLY A 61 8.38 26.99 0.20
CA GLY A 61 9.13 27.71 1.22
C GLY A 61 8.90 27.20 2.65
N GLU A 62 9.70 27.70 3.59
CA GLU A 62 9.74 27.19 4.97
C GLU A 62 8.46 27.43 5.79
N SER A 63 7.67 28.43 5.42
CA SER A 63 6.45 28.81 6.16
C SER A 63 5.20 27.98 5.84
N VAL A 64 5.34 26.83 5.13
CA VAL A 64 4.21 25.99 4.75
C VAL A 64 3.52 25.37 5.96
N ASN A 65 2.20 25.33 5.93
CA ASN A 65 1.39 24.59 6.88
C ASN A 65 1.13 23.17 6.38
N TYR A 66 2.14 22.30 6.47
CA TYR A 66 2.03 20.91 6.02
C TYR A 66 0.94 20.12 6.74
N ASP A 67 0.88 20.23 8.08
CA ASP A 67 -0.09 19.45 8.86
C ASP A 67 -1.53 19.90 8.55
N GLY A 68 -1.77 21.20 8.39
CA GLY A 68 -3.07 21.73 7.97
C GLY A 68 -3.45 21.29 6.56
N THR A 69 -2.50 21.28 5.62
CA THR A 69 -2.74 20.82 4.25
C THR A 69 -3.01 19.32 4.22
N ARG A 70 -2.26 18.53 4.99
CA ARG A 70 -2.47 17.09 5.13
C ARG A 70 -3.85 16.78 5.73
N GLN A 71 -4.24 17.51 6.76
CA GLN A 71 -5.57 17.36 7.37
C GLN A 71 -6.68 17.69 6.36
N LYS A 72 -6.53 18.79 5.62
CA LYS A 72 -7.47 19.18 4.57
C LYS A 72 -7.58 18.12 3.46
N ARG A 73 -6.45 17.51 3.06
CA ARG A 73 -6.45 16.40 2.11
C ARG A 73 -7.23 15.20 2.65
N ILE A 74 -7.05 14.85 3.92
CA ILE A 74 -7.78 13.75 4.55
C ILE A 74 -9.29 14.04 4.50
N GLU A 75 -9.73 15.22 4.94
CA GLU A 75 -11.13 15.61 4.94
C GLU A 75 -11.78 15.53 3.55
N LEU A 76 -11.12 16.08 2.54
CA LEU A 76 -11.64 16.07 1.17
C LEU A 76 -11.72 14.64 0.60
N MET A 77 -10.70 13.83 0.83
CA MET A 77 -10.65 12.45 0.36
C MET A 77 -11.70 11.58 1.05
N GLU A 78 -11.84 11.69 2.38
CA GLU A 78 -12.86 10.95 3.13
C GLU A 78 -14.28 11.35 2.70
N ALA A 79 -14.55 12.66 2.56
CA ALA A 79 -15.85 13.12 2.08
C ALA A 79 -16.18 12.60 0.67
N PHE A 80 -15.18 12.53 -0.22
CA PHE A 80 -15.35 11.96 -1.55
C PHE A 80 -15.64 10.46 -1.47
N ILE A 81 -14.82 9.71 -0.72
CA ILE A 81 -14.98 8.25 -0.59
C ILE A 81 -16.32 7.88 0.06
N GLN A 82 -16.76 8.63 1.06
CA GLN A 82 -18.08 8.41 1.67
C GLN A 82 -19.24 8.61 0.69
N LYS A 83 -19.08 9.49 -0.28
CA LYS A 83 -20.10 9.80 -1.27
C LYS A 83 -20.06 8.90 -2.51
N GLU A 84 -18.86 8.67 -3.05
CA GLU A 84 -18.67 8.02 -4.35
C GLU A 84 -18.16 6.57 -4.22
N GLY A 85 -17.70 6.18 -3.02
CA GLY A 85 -17.05 4.89 -2.79
C GLY A 85 -15.57 4.89 -3.16
N VAL A 86 -14.97 3.69 -3.10
CA VAL A 86 -13.60 3.39 -3.52
C VAL A 86 -13.63 2.18 -4.45
N GLU A 87 -12.76 2.16 -5.44
CA GLU A 87 -12.69 1.05 -6.41
C GLU A 87 -11.69 -0.01 -5.92
N VAL A 88 -12.02 -1.28 -6.21
CA VAL A 88 -11.11 -2.42 -6.00
C VAL A 88 -10.23 -2.57 -7.23
N LYS A 89 -8.95 -2.85 -7.04
CA LYS A 89 -8.01 -3.09 -8.14
C LYS A 89 -8.37 -4.39 -8.88
N PRO A 90 -8.29 -4.39 -10.21
CA PRO A 90 -8.61 -5.55 -11.03
C PRO A 90 -7.77 -6.79 -10.67
N GLY A 91 -8.40 -7.96 -10.75
CA GLY A 91 -7.74 -9.25 -10.53
C GLY A 91 -7.69 -9.71 -9.08
N LEU A 92 -8.08 -8.88 -8.09
CA LEU A 92 -8.06 -9.24 -6.67
C LEU A 92 -8.90 -10.49 -6.38
N GLU A 93 -10.13 -10.54 -6.88
CA GLU A 93 -11.06 -11.65 -6.63
C GLU A 93 -10.49 -12.98 -7.14
N ILE A 94 -9.90 -12.96 -8.35
CA ILE A 94 -9.27 -14.14 -8.97
C ILE A 94 -8.12 -14.64 -8.09
N LEU A 95 -7.27 -13.73 -7.59
CA LEU A 95 -6.15 -14.07 -6.74
C LEU A 95 -6.61 -14.60 -5.38
N LEU A 96 -7.55 -13.95 -4.71
CA LEU A 96 -8.07 -14.39 -3.41
C LEU A 96 -8.72 -15.78 -3.51
N HIS A 97 -9.46 -16.04 -4.58
CA HIS A 97 -10.05 -17.35 -4.85
C HIS A 97 -8.97 -18.44 -4.97
N TYR A 98 -7.94 -18.20 -5.80
CA TYR A 98 -6.80 -19.10 -5.96
C TYR A 98 -6.10 -19.41 -4.63
N LEU A 99 -5.78 -18.36 -3.85
CA LEU A 99 -5.09 -18.53 -2.57
C LEU A 99 -5.91 -19.35 -1.58
N LYS A 100 -7.23 -19.12 -1.53
CA LYS A 100 -8.16 -19.87 -0.69
C LYS A 100 -8.22 -21.35 -1.07
N GLU A 101 -8.31 -21.66 -2.35
CA GLU A 101 -8.33 -23.06 -2.83
C GLU A 101 -7.03 -23.82 -2.51
N HIS A 102 -5.90 -23.10 -2.44
CA HIS A 102 -4.60 -23.69 -2.12
C HIS A 102 -4.23 -23.61 -0.63
N GLY A 103 -5.15 -23.15 0.23
CA GLY A 103 -4.94 -23.05 1.67
C GLY A 103 -3.88 -22.03 2.08
N ILE A 104 -3.54 -21.07 1.20
CA ILE A 104 -2.57 -20.01 1.44
C ILE A 104 -3.25 -18.91 2.25
N LYS A 105 -2.65 -18.52 3.38
CA LYS A 105 -3.18 -17.49 4.28
C LYS A 105 -3.02 -16.10 3.68
N THR A 106 -3.93 -15.18 4.07
CA THR A 106 -3.92 -13.82 3.55
C THR A 106 -3.99 -12.78 4.67
N ALA A 107 -3.28 -11.67 4.51
CA ALA A 107 -3.44 -10.51 5.39
C ALA A 107 -3.33 -9.20 4.62
N ILE A 108 -4.11 -8.21 5.03
CA ILE A 108 -3.82 -6.82 4.71
C ILE A 108 -2.67 -6.35 5.61
N THR A 109 -1.70 -5.63 5.02
CA THR A 109 -0.55 -5.04 5.72
C THR A 109 -0.37 -3.59 5.27
N THR A 110 -1.04 -2.65 5.94
CA THR A 110 -1.16 -1.26 5.51
C THR A 110 -0.58 -0.26 6.51
N SER A 111 -0.13 0.90 6.03
CA SER A 111 0.22 2.06 6.86
C SER A 111 -1.01 2.85 7.35
N SER A 112 -2.20 2.50 6.90
CA SER A 112 -3.45 3.15 7.28
C SER A 112 -3.93 2.73 8.68
N PRO A 113 -4.67 3.60 9.41
CA PRO A 113 -5.31 3.23 10.68
C PRO A 113 -6.32 2.10 10.50
N ILE A 114 -6.52 1.29 11.56
CA ILE A 114 -7.39 0.11 11.50
C ILE A 114 -8.85 0.49 11.20
N GLU A 115 -9.34 1.59 11.75
CA GLU A 115 -10.70 2.06 11.55
C GLU A 115 -10.96 2.40 10.07
N ARG A 116 -9.99 3.06 9.42
CA ARG A 116 -10.08 3.37 7.98
C ARG A 116 -9.98 2.11 7.14
N THR A 117 -9.08 1.20 7.51
CA THR A 117 -8.92 -0.10 6.82
C THR A 117 -10.23 -0.88 6.82
N ILE A 118 -10.86 -1.04 7.99
CA ILE A 118 -12.14 -1.73 8.12
C ILE A 118 -13.24 -1.01 7.32
N SER A 119 -13.34 0.31 7.46
CA SER A 119 -14.34 1.12 6.76
C SER A 119 -14.27 0.96 5.24
N TYR A 120 -13.07 1.06 4.66
CA TYR A 120 -12.88 0.95 3.22
C TYR A 120 -13.12 -0.47 2.70
N LEU A 121 -12.63 -1.48 3.40
CA LEU A 121 -12.91 -2.87 3.03
C LEU A 121 -14.40 -3.21 3.10
N SER A 122 -15.11 -2.71 4.12
CA SER A 122 -16.57 -2.89 4.23
C SER A 122 -17.34 -2.21 3.10
N MET A 123 -16.92 -1.01 2.66
CA MET A 123 -17.57 -0.33 1.52
C MET A 123 -17.54 -1.13 0.23
N VAL A 124 -16.55 -2.00 0.07
CA VAL A 124 -16.37 -2.83 -1.13
C VAL A 124 -16.69 -4.32 -0.89
N GLY A 125 -17.23 -4.67 0.29
CA GLY A 125 -17.61 -6.06 0.62
C GLY A 125 -16.44 -7.01 0.85
N LEU A 126 -15.27 -6.48 1.26
CA LEU A 126 -14.05 -7.25 1.48
C LEU A 126 -13.68 -7.41 2.96
N GLU A 127 -14.54 -7.03 3.90
CA GLU A 127 -14.28 -7.05 5.35
C GLU A 127 -13.91 -8.43 5.91
N HIS A 128 -14.34 -9.50 5.23
CA HIS A 128 -14.07 -10.89 5.60
C HIS A 128 -13.22 -11.66 4.59
N SER A 129 -12.61 -10.95 3.63
CA SER A 129 -11.87 -11.59 2.53
C SER A 129 -10.42 -11.94 2.89
N PHE A 130 -9.93 -11.44 4.02
CA PHE A 130 -8.57 -11.66 4.51
C PHE A 130 -8.58 -12.31 5.89
N ASP A 131 -7.63 -13.23 6.16
CA ASP A 131 -7.53 -13.88 7.48
C ASP A 131 -7.13 -12.90 8.60
N LYS A 132 -6.35 -11.84 8.28
CA LYS A 132 -5.92 -10.82 9.23
C LYS A 132 -5.84 -9.42 8.62
N LEU A 133 -6.05 -8.41 9.47
CA LEU A 133 -5.78 -7.00 9.16
C LEU A 133 -4.65 -6.53 10.06
N ILE A 134 -3.54 -6.09 9.49
CA ILE A 134 -2.34 -5.64 10.19
C ILE A 134 -2.00 -4.23 9.73
N THR A 135 -1.87 -3.32 10.67
CA THR A 135 -1.62 -1.91 10.38
C THR A 135 -0.28 -1.45 10.93
N GLY A 136 0.28 -0.40 10.35
CA GLY A 136 1.52 0.22 10.81
C GLY A 136 1.47 0.72 12.26
N TYR A 137 0.28 0.88 12.83
CA TYR A 137 0.09 1.28 14.24
C TYR A 137 0.30 0.11 15.21
N MET A 138 0.39 -1.13 14.73
CA MET A 138 0.66 -2.34 15.54
C MET A 138 2.17 -2.61 15.70
N VAL A 139 3.02 -1.82 15.04
CA VAL A 139 4.48 -1.98 15.03
C VAL A 139 5.19 -0.69 15.42
N LYS A 140 6.47 -0.80 15.77
CA LYS A 140 7.24 0.37 16.22
C LYS A 140 7.67 1.29 15.09
N LYS A 141 8.02 0.70 13.94
CA LYS A 141 8.50 1.43 12.77
C LYS A 141 7.69 1.04 11.55
N GLY A 142 7.26 2.03 10.79
CA GLY A 142 6.54 1.83 9.53
C GLY A 142 7.49 1.55 8.35
N LYS A 143 6.94 1.17 7.20
CA LYS A 143 7.66 1.03 5.94
C LYS A 143 8.52 2.30 5.68
N PRO A 144 9.78 2.17 5.27
CA PRO A 144 10.46 1.01 4.69
C PRO A 144 11.13 0.07 5.72
N GLU A 145 10.88 0.21 7.03
CA GLU A 145 11.38 -0.76 8.01
C GLU A 145 10.56 -2.06 7.95
N PRO A 146 11.18 -3.23 8.26
CA PRO A 146 10.58 -4.55 8.03
C PRO A 146 9.49 -4.93 9.03
N ASP A 147 9.30 -4.14 10.08
CA ASP A 147 8.54 -4.48 11.29
C ASP A 147 7.15 -5.03 10.99
N ILE A 148 6.42 -4.43 10.03
CA ILE A 148 5.05 -4.84 9.71
C ILE A 148 4.98 -6.26 9.11
N TYR A 149 5.95 -6.63 8.26
CA TYR A 149 5.98 -7.95 7.62
C TYR A 149 6.53 -9.02 8.56
N LEU A 150 7.51 -8.67 9.40
CA LEU A 150 7.97 -9.55 10.48
C LEU A 150 6.83 -9.83 11.46
N TYR A 151 6.08 -8.81 11.86
CA TYR A 151 4.91 -8.96 12.73
C TYR A 151 3.83 -9.81 12.05
N ALA A 152 3.53 -9.57 10.76
CA ALA A 152 2.57 -10.36 10.01
C ALA A 152 2.94 -11.84 9.97
N SER A 153 4.19 -12.17 9.64
CA SER A 153 4.69 -13.54 9.65
C SER A 153 4.54 -14.19 11.03
N GLN A 154 4.92 -13.47 12.08
CA GLN A 154 4.77 -13.93 13.48
C GLN A 154 3.32 -14.23 13.84
N GLN A 155 2.36 -13.39 13.41
CA GLN A 155 0.94 -13.58 13.69
C GLN A 155 0.36 -14.87 13.11
N PHE A 156 0.96 -15.40 12.04
CA PHE A 156 0.60 -16.69 11.44
C PHE A 156 1.48 -17.85 11.94
N GLY A 157 2.57 -17.57 12.63
CA GLY A 157 3.54 -18.59 13.03
C GLY A 157 4.35 -19.12 11.84
N PHE A 158 4.61 -18.27 10.83
CA PHE A 158 5.38 -18.62 9.64
C PHE A 158 6.71 -17.86 9.62
N GLU A 159 7.71 -18.44 8.96
CA GLU A 159 8.95 -17.75 8.65
C GLU A 159 8.71 -16.72 7.53
N PRO A 160 9.36 -15.55 7.54
CA PRO A 160 9.24 -14.58 6.46
C PRO A 160 9.54 -15.17 5.06
N SER A 161 10.48 -16.10 4.98
CA SER A 161 10.83 -16.84 3.75
C SER A 161 9.74 -17.82 3.26
N GLU A 162 8.63 -17.94 3.98
CA GLU A 162 7.43 -18.69 3.58
C GLU A 162 6.27 -17.72 3.19
N CYS A 163 6.54 -16.40 3.16
CA CYS A 163 5.55 -15.35 2.91
C CYS A 163 5.90 -14.52 1.68
N MET A 164 4.91 -14.25 0.86
CA MET A 164 4.99 -13.32 -0.26
C MET A 164 4.35 -11.99 0.14
N VAL A 165 4.90 -10.89 -0.32
CA VAL A 165 4.36 -9.54 -0.13
C VAL A 165 4.02 -8.96 -1.49
N LEU A 166 2.79 -8.49 -1.64
CA LEU A 166 2.33 -7.75 -2.81
C LEU A 166 2.27 -6.26 -2.47
N GLU A 167 2.93 -5.45 -3.27
CA GLU A 167 3.13 -4.03 -3.03
C GLU A 167 3.16 -3.22 -4.32
N ASP A 168 2.74 -1.96 -4.23
CA ASP A 168 2.84 -0.98 -5.33
C ASP A 168 3.96 0.05 -5.10
N SER A 169 4.46 0.15 -3.87
CA SER A 169 5.37 1.22 -3.44
C SER A 169 6.81 0.76 -3.22
N PRO A 170 7.82 1.61 -3.55
CA PRO A 170 9.22 1.33 -3.24
C PRO A 170 9.50 1.12 -1.75
N ALA A 171 8.79 1.85 -0.87
CA ALA A 171 8.96 1.72 0.57
C ALA A 171 8.48 0.35 1.08
N GLY A 172 7.35 -0.14 0.57
CA GLY A 172 6.83 -1.44 0.93
C GLY A 172 7.68 -2.59 0.40
N ILE A 173 8.17 -2.50 -0.85
CA ILE A 173 9.13 -3.47 -1.41
C ILE A 173 10.40 -3.53 -0.56
N THR A 174 10.95 -2.38 -0.18
CA THR A 174 12.15 -2.33 0.69
C THR A 174 11.88 -3.01 2.04
N ALA A 175 10.72 -2.75 2.64
CA ALA A 175 10.32 -3.38 3.91
C ALA A 175 10.18 -4.91 3.78
N ALA A 176 9.55 -5.39 2.70
CA ALA A 176 9.38 -6.81 2.43
C ALA A 176 10.72 -7.52 2.21
N TYR A 177 11.61 -6.91 1.42
CA TYR A 177 12.96 -7.42 1.17
C TYR A 177 13.77 -7.53 2.48
N ARG A 178 13.76 -6.46 3.29
CA ARG A 178 14.45 -6.44 4.61
C ARG A 178 13.88 -7.45 5.60
N ALA A 179 12.58 -7.75 5.50
CA ALA A 179 11.95 -8.78 6.30
C ALA A 179 12.35 -10.20 5.90
N GLY A 180 12.89 -10.40 4.69
CA GLY A 180 13.21 -11.71 4.13
C GLY A 180 11.99 -12.41 3.50
N CYS A 181 10.93 -11.66 3.17
CA CYS A 181 9.79 -12.15 2.41
C CYS A 181 10.11 -12.19 0.89
N TYR A 182 9.18 -12.69 0.07
CA TYR A 182 9.22 -12.60 -1.39
C TYR A 182 8.50 -11.34 -1.87
N PRO A 183 9.21 -10.23 -2.21
CA PRO A 183 8.58 -8.99 -2.64
C PRO A 183 8.12 -9.10 -4.10
N VAL A 184 6.84 -8.92 -4.35
CA VAL A 184 6.26 -8.82 -5.70
C VAL A 184 5.69 -7.43 -5.89
N MET A 185 6.19 -6.70 -6.87
CA MET A 185 5.69 -5.36 -7.18
C MET A 185 4.59 -5.42 -8.25
N ILE A 186 3.47 -4.77 -7.95
CA ILE A 186 2.40 -4.46 -8.88
C ILE A 186 2.36 -2.93 -9.01
N PRO A 187 3.09 -2.33 -9.97
CA PRO A 187 3.18 -0.88 -10.09
C PRO A 187 1.81 -0.24 -10.31
N ASP A 188 1.52 0.82 -9.55
CA ASP A 188 0.36 1.69 -9.78
C ASP A 188 0.79 3.02 -10.41
N GLN A 189 1.35 3.93 -9.62
CA GLN A 189 1.80 5.25 -10.08
C GLN A 189 3.32 5.34 -10.22
N ASP A 190 4.07 4.46 -9.57
CA ASP A 190 5.54 4.45 -9.54
C ASP A 190 6.09 3.18 -10.17
N GLU A 191 6.97 3.33 -11.16
CA GLU A 191 7.79 2.24 -11.65
C GLU A 191 9.00 2.04 -10.73
N PRO A 192 9.48 0.79 -10.53
CA PRO A 192 10.64 0.54 -9.70
C PRO A 192 11.91 1.15 -10.31
N THR A 193 12.75 1.74 -9.46
CA THR A 193 14.12 2.12 -9.83
C THR A 193 15.00 0.86 -9.94
N GLU A 194 16.19 0.98 -10.54
CA GLU A 194 17.16 -0.13 -10.61
C GLU A 194 17.52 -0.71 -9.24
N GLU A 195 17.51 0.10 -8.19
CA GLU A 195 17.75 -0.34 -6.82
C GLU A 195 16.59 -1.19 -6.30
N ILE A 196 15.35 -0.76 -6.54
CA ILE A 196 14.15 -1.51 -6.16
C ILE A 196 14.02 -2.80 -6.97
N GLU A 197 14.33 -2.78 -8.28
CA GLU A 197 14.30 -3.98 -9.12
C GLU A 197 15.19 -5.11 -8.59
N LYS A 198 16.34 -4.78 -8.00
CA LYS A 198 17.24 -5.77 -7.38
C LYS A 198 16.68 -6.43 -6.12
N MET A 199 15.67 -5.84 -5.51
CA MET A 199 15.00 -6.39 -4.32
C MET A 199 13.80 -7.27 -4.68
N LEU A 200 13.30 -7.20 -5.92
CA LEU A 200 12.09 -7.89 -6.32
C LEU A 200 12.31 -9.39 -6.50
N PHE A 201 11.38 -10.17 -5.99
CA PHE A 201 11.18 -11.55 -6.44
C PHE A 201 10.55 -11.56 -7.84
N ALA A 202 9.54 -10.71 -8.08
CA ALA A 202 8.90 -10.53 -9.38
C ALA A 202 8.26 -9.14 -9.51
N LYS A 203 8.01 -8.73 -10.77
CA LYS A 203 7.15 -7.59 -11.13
C LYS A 203 6.06 -8.09 -12.06
N VAL A 204 4.81 -7.82 -11.73
CA VAL A 204 3.63 -8.17 -12.54
C VAL A 204 2.75 -6.94 -12.73
N LYS A 205 1.90 -6.94 -13.76
CA LYS A 205 1.09 -5.76 -14.12
C LYS A 205 -0.25 -5.68 -13.38
N SER A 206 -0.71 -6.79 -12.80
CA SER A 206 -2.01 -6.87 -12.12
C SER A 206 -2.05 -8.05 -11.15
N LEU A 207 -3.02 -8.04 -10.24
CA LEU A 207 -3.15 -9.05 -9.19
C LEU A 207 -3.47 -10.46 -9.72
N ASP A 208 -4.22 -10.59 -10.80
CA ASP A 208 -4.50 -11.88 -11.44
C ASP A 208 -3.25 -12.55 -12.00
N LEU A 209 -2.27 -11.77 -12.48
CA LEU A 209 -0.99 -12.31 -12.97
C LEU A 209 -0.10 -12.91 -11.86
N VAL A 210 -0.38 -12.60 -10.59
CA VAL A 210 0.26 -13.29 -9.47
C VAL A 210 -0.10 -14.78 -9.45
N VAL A 211 -1.30 -15.16 -9.90
CA VAL A 211 -1.70 -16.56 -10.01
C VAL A 211 -0.79 -17.32 -10.99
N GLU A 212 -0.47 -16.71 -12.12
CA GLU A 212 0.43 -17.32 -13.10
C GLU A 212 1.88 -17.43 -12.56
N LEU A 213 2.31 -16.43 -11.77
CA LEU A 213 3.59 -16.51 -11.07
C LEU A 213 3.61 -17.69 -10.09
N LEU A 214 2.56 -17.85 -9.27
CA LEU A 214 2.46 -18.92 -8.27
C LEU A 214 2.42 -20.32 -8.90
N LYS A 215 1.73 -20.49 -10.02
CA LYS A 215 1.69 -21.76 -10.75
C LYS A 215 3.08 -22.18 -11.25
N LYS A 216 3.85 -21.24 -11.81
CA LYS A 216 5.23 -21.49 -12.28
C LYS A 216 6.19 -21.89 -11.16
N GLU A 217 6.01 -21.31 -9.98
CA GLU A 217 6.85 -21.60 -8.82
C GLU A 217 6.48 -22.91 -8.10
N ALA A 218 5.36 -23.52 -8.45
CA ALA A 218 4.89 -24.80 -7.93
C ALA A 218 5.36 -26.01 -8.78
N GLU A 219 5.76 -25.75 -10.04
CA GLU A 219 6.37 -26.76 -10.94
C GLU A 219 7.85 -27.00 -10.61
#